data_854ed0cba5fe699714aaf06b2d1eeb52
#
_entry.id   854ed0cba5fe699714aaf06b2d1eeb52
#
_cell.length_a   1.000
_cell.length_b   1.000
_cell.length_c   1.000
_cell.angle_alpha   90.00
_cell.angle_beta   90.00
_cell.angle_gamma   90.00
#
_symmetry.space_group_name_H-M   'P 1'
#
loop_
_entity.id
_entity.type
_entity.pdbx_description
1 polymer ?
#
loop_
_entity_poly.entity_id
_entity_poly.type
_entity_poly.pdbx_seq_one_letter_code
_entity_poly.pdbx_strand_id
1 'polypeptide(L)'
;LTKNLPLDTIRKEVETMELQAEQFYIKAAEQAEDVGVRRLLGDLADEEKSHEKLAVKLTDQILSPDVRAEEDKTRRRMFVLQYVQPGLAGLMDGSVSTLAPLFAAAFATHNNWQTFLVGLAASIGAGISMGFAEALSDDGSLTGRGSPWLRGAASGIMTALGGLGHAH
;
A
#
# COMPACT_ATOMS: atom_id res chain seq x y z
N LEU A 1 -8.85 13.83 9.85
CA LEU A 1 -8.30 12.66 9.13
C LEU A 1 -7.20 13.14 8.19
N THR A 2 -6.04 13.50 8.71
CA THR A 2 -4.83 13.79 7.94
C THR A 2 -4.25 12.45 7.50
N LYS A 3 -4.53 12.08 6.25
CA LYS A 3 -3.83 11.01 5.57
C LYS A 3 -2.38 11.45 5.46
N ASN A 4 -1.45 10.80 6.14
CA ASN A 4 -0.03 11.00 5.92
C ASN A 4 0.30 10.51 4.51
N LEU A 5 0.23 11.43 3.54
CA LEU A 5 0.67 11.16 2.18
C LEU A 5 2.21 11.03 2.20
N PRO A 6 2.77 10.03 1.52
CA PRO A 6 4.22 9.93 1.35
C PRO A 6 4.77 11.22 0.74
N LEU A 7 5.91 11.68 1.20
CA LEU A 7 6.54 12.93 0.74
C LEU A 7 6.73 12.95 -0.79
N ASP A 8 7.08 11.79 -1.37
CA ASP A 8 7.22 11.61 -2.81
C ASP A 8 5.91 11.81 -3.59
N THR A 9 4.77 11.46 -2.98
CA THR A 9 3.45 11.69 -3.60
C THR A 9 3.12 13.16 -3.60
N ILE A 10 3.37 13.86 -2.48
CA ILE A 10 3.16 15.31 -2.37
C ILE A 10 4.05 16.04 -3.39
N ARG A 11 5.30 15.62 -3.54
CA ARG A 11 6.22 16.21 -4.53
C ARG A 11 5.73 16.08 -5.94
N LYS A 12 5.36 14.87 -6.37
CA LYS A 12 4.84 14.64 -7.73
C LYS A 12 3.60 15.47 -8.01
N GLU A 13 2.74 15.62 -7.01
CA GLU A 13 1.55 16.45 -7.12
C GLU A 13 1.93 17.94 -7.31
N VAL A 14 2.84 18.46 -6.48
CA VAL A 14 3.33 19.84 -6.57
C VAL A 14 4.02 20.08 -7.92
N GLU A 15 4.95 19.22 -8.34
CA GLU A 15 5.65 19.28 -9.63
C GLU A 15 4.65 19.28 -10.80
N THR A 16 3.62 18.45 -10.73
CA THR A 16 2.55 18.41 -11.73
C THR A 16 1.75 19.72 -11.77
N MET A 17 1.44 20.29 -10.60
CA MET A 17 0.72 21.56 -10.50
C MET A 17 1.53 22.73 -11.04
N GLU A 18 2.83 22.81 -10.73
CA GLU A 18 3.73 23.85 -11.23
C GLU A 18 3.87 23.81 -12.76
N LEU A 19 4.05 22.61 -13.34
CA LEU A 19 4.06 22.43 -14.80
C LEU A 19 2.72 22.82 -15.45
N GLN A 20 1.60 22.53 -14.83
CA GLN A 20 0.29 22.93 -15.35
C GLN A 20 0.09 24.44 -15.27
N ALA A 21 0.54 25.08 -14.20
CA ALA A 21 0.48 26.53 -14.03
C ALA A 21 1.37 27.24 -15.06
N GLU A 22 2.60 26.80 -15.28
CA GLU A 22 3.49 27.32 -16.32
C GLU A 22 2.82 27.27 -17.70
N GLN A 23 2.31 26.09 -18.08
CA GLN A 23 1.64 25.93 -19.38
C GLN A 23 0.39 26.80 -19.51
N PHE A 24 -0.37 26.97 -18.44
CA PHE A 24 -1.52 27.85 -18.42
C PHE A 24 -1.11 29.31 -18.65
N TYR A 25 -0.09 29.80 -17.94
CA TYR A 25 0.37 31.18 -18.08
C TYR A 25 0.96 31.46 -19.47
N ILE A 26 1.70 30.52 -20.06
CA ILE A 26 2.22 30.64 -21.42
C ILE A 26 1.07 30.78 -22.42
N LYS A 27 0.07 29.89 -22.36
CA LYS A 27 -1.09 29.93 -23.26
C LYS A 27 -1.94 31.20 -23.07
N ALA A 28 -2.12 31.62 -21.83
CA ALA A 28 -2.84 32.86 -21.53
C ALA A 28 -2.08 34.10 -22.03
N ALA A 29 -0.76 34.12 -21.97
CA ALA A 29 0.08 35.19 -22.52
C ALA A 29 -0.04 35.28 -24.06
N GLU A 30 -0.08 34.11 -24.74
CA GLU A 30 -0.27 34.07 -26.20
C GLU A 30 -1.61 34.64 -26.64
N GLN A 31 -2.66 34.49 -25.84
CA GLN A 31 -4.03 34.94 -26.13
C GLN A 31 -4.32 36.37 -25.65
N ALA A 32 -3.47 36.93 -24.80
CA ALA A 32 -3.67 38.27 -24.25
C ALA A 32 -3.47 39.35 -25.30
N GLU A 33 -4.48 40.19 -25.53
CA GLU A 33 -4.43 41.35 -26.44
C GLU A 33 -3.65 42.51 -25.83
N ASP A 34 -3.78 42.72 -24.51
CA ASP A 34 -3.09 43.77 -23.79
C ASP A 34 -1.61 43.43 -23.54
N VAL A 35 -0.73 44.33 -23.90
CA VAL A 35 0.72 44.16 -23.77
C VAL A 35 1.18 44.03 -22.33
N GLY A 36 0.54 44.76 -21.39
CA GLY A 36 0.85 44.69 -19.96
C GLY A 36 0.42 43.34 -19.35
N VAL A 37 -0.75 42.86 -19.73
CA VAL A 37 -1.24 41.55 -19.30
C VAL A 37 -0.37 40.42 -19.87
N ARG A 38 0.00 40.51 -21.15
CA ARG A 38 0.90 39.53 -21.78
C ARG A 38 2.24 39.44 -21.07
N ARG A 39 2.83 40.58 -20.73
CA ARG A 39 4.10 40.65 -20.00
C ARG A 39 3.96 40.05 -18.60
N LEU A 40 2.90 40.40 -17.84
CA LEU A 40 2.65 39.87 -16.51
C LEU A 40 2.51 38.34 -16.52
N LEU A 41 1.77 37.79 -17.49
CA LEU A 41 1.60 36.34 -17.63
C LEU A 41 2.91 35.64 -18.00
N GLY A 42 3.75 36.26 -18.82
CA GLY A 42 5.10 35.77 -19.11
C GLY A 42 6.00 35.76 -17.87
N ASP A 43 5.99 36.82 -17.08
CA ASP A 43 6.75 36.92 -15.84
C ASP A 43 6.29 35.86 -14.83
N LEU A 44 4.97 35.55 -14.75
CA LEU A 44 4.44 34.48 -13.91
C LEU A 44 4.88 33.09 -14.38
N ALA A 45 4.93 32.83 -15.68
CA ALA A 45 5.43 31.57 -16.22
C ALA A 45 6.92 31.36 -15.88
N ASP A 46 7.73 32.43 -15.96
CA ASP A 46 9.16 32.37 -15.59
C ASP A 46 9.35 32.16 -14.08
N GLU A 47 8.46 32.70 -13.24
CA GLU A 47 8.46 32.50 -11.79
C GLU A 47 8.19 31.03 -11.44
N GLU A 48 7.16 30.39 -12.04
CA GLU A 48 6.87 28.97 -11.83
C GLU A 48 8.07 28.08 -12.20
N LYS A 49 8.72 28.38 -13.31
CA LYS A 49 9.93 27.67 -13.73
C LYS A 49 11.10 27.83 -12.75
N SER A 50 11.15 28.96 -12.05
CA SER A 50 12.14 29.22 -11.01
C SER A 50 11.83 28.45 -9.73
N HIS A 51 10.55 28.32 -9.38
CA HIS A 51 10.08 27.53 -8.25
C HIS A 51 10.41 26.06 -8.43
N GLU A 52 10.17 25.47 -9.61
CA GLU A 52 10.55 24.09 -9.94
C GLU A 52 12.06 23.85 -9.69
N LYS A 53 12.93 24.73 -10.22
CA LYS A 53 14.38 24.61 -10.03
C LYS A 53 14.78 24.73 -8.56
N LEU A 54 14.13 25.62 -7.81
CA LEU A 54 14.38 25.81 -6.38
C LEU A 54 13.93 24.59 -5.59
N ALA A 55 12.77 24.01 -5.90
CA ALA A 55 12.24 22.82 -5.27
C ALA A 55 13.16 21.61 -5.46
N VAL A 56 13.68 21.40 -6.67
CA VAL A 56 14.67 20.34 -6.97
C VAL A 56 15.95 20.58 -6.16
N LYS A 57 16.48 21.80 -6.16
CA LYS A 57 17.71 22.15 -5.43
C LYS A 57 17.58 21.98 -3.91
N LEU A 58 16.46 22.43 -3.32
CA LEU A 58 16.17 22.24 -1.90
C LEU A 58 16.01 20.77 -1.55
N THR A 59 15.41 20.00 -2.44
CA THR A 59 15.28 18.55 -2.30
C THR A 59 16.64 17.87 -2.19
N ASP A 60 17.56 18.19 -3.07
CA ASP A 60 18.90 17.59 -3.07
C ASP A 60 19.76 18.04 -1.88
N GLN A 61 19.50 19.24 -1.35
CA GLN A 61 20.23 19.78 -0.20
C GLN A 61 19.67 19.29 1.14
N ILE A 62 18.35 19.15 1.28
CA ILE A 62 17.69 18.79 2.54
C ILE A 62 17.61 17.28 2.72
N LEU A 63 17.43 16.51 1.65
CA LEU A 63 17.42 15.04 1.70
C LEU A 63 18.83 14.50 1.46
N SER A 64 19.60 14.51 2.54
CA SER A 64 20.88 13.79 2.55
C SER A 64 20.66 12.30 2.18
N PRO A 65 21.67 11.63 1.61
CA PRO A 65 21.61 10.19 1.34
C PRO A 65 21.19 9.35 2.56
N ASP A 66 21.54 9.81 3.76
CA ASP A 66 21.19 9.15 5.03
C ASP A 66 19.68 9.24 5.33
N VAL A 67 19.04 10.37 5.05
CA VAL A 67 17.58 10.54 5.25
C VAL A 67 16.81 9.68 4.24
N ARG A 68 17.25 9.59 2.99
CA ARG A 68 16.66 8.70 1.98
C ARG A 68 16.81 7.23 2.36
N ALA A 69 17.98 6.84 2.88
CA ALA A 69 18.22 5.47 3.33
C ALA A 69 17.35 5.09 4.54
N GLU A 70 17.13 6.02 5.49
CA GLU A 70 16.27 5.78 6.64
C GLU A 70 14.78 5.71 6.25
N GLU A 71 14.34 6.52 5.28
CA GLU A 71 12.99 6.45 4.71
C GLU A 71 12.74 5.11 4.01
N ASP A 72 13.70 4.65 3.19
CA ASP A 72 13.61 3.34 2.52
C ASP A 72 13.59 2.19 3.51
N LYS A 73 14.37 2.27 4.58
CA LYS A 73 14.39 1.28 5.66
C LYS A 73 13.05 1.24 6.40
N THR A 74 12.48 2.41 6.69
CA THR A 74 11.17 2.53 7.32
C THR A 74 10.07 1.95 6.42
N ARG A 75 10.11 2.24 5.12
CA ARG A 75 9.17 1.69 4.12
C ARG A 75 9.26 0.16 4.04
N ARG A 76 10.46 -0.40 3.98
CA ARG A 76 10.69 -1.86 3.98
C ARG A 76 10.18 -2.49 5.27
N ARG A 77 10.46 -1.87 6.42
CA ARG A 77 9.95 -2.34 7.72
C ARG A 77 8.43 -2.37 7.74
N MET A 78 7.77 -1.31 7.27
CA MET A 78 6.32 -1.24 7.19
C MET A 78 5.74 -2.32 6.27
N PHE A 79 6.35 -2.56 5.12
CA PHE A 79 5.93 -3.64 4.22
C PHE A 79 6.01 -5.01 4.89
N VAL A 80 7.10 -5.29 5.59
CA VAL A 80 7.27 -6.56 6.31
C VAL A 80 6.21 -6.72 7.41
N LEU A 81 5.96 -5.69 8.20
CA LEU A 81 5.01 -5.73 9.32
C LEU A 81 3.55 -5.79 8.86
N GLN A 82 3.22 -5.16 7.73
CA GLN A 82 1.84 -5.11 7.20
C GLN A 82 1.44 -6.30 6.35
N TYR A 83 2.38 -6.88 5.62
CA TYR A 83 2.06 -7.90 4.61
C TYR A 83 2.80 -9.21 4.82
N VAL A 84 4.12 -9.15 4.99
CA VAL A 84 4.94 -10.37 5.04
C VAL A 84 4.69 -11.15 6.34
N GLN A 85 4.78 -10.50 7.47
CA GLN A 85 4.62 -11.14 8.77
C GLN A 85 3.22 -11.72 8.98
N PRO A 86 2.12 -10.96 8.82
CA PRO A 86 0.78 -11.52 8.95
C PRO A 86 0.47 -12.56 7.87
N GLY A 87 0.98 -12.37 6.64
CA GLY A 87 0.81 -13.34 5.57
C GLY A 87 1.48 -14.69 5.84
N LEU A 88 2.72 -14.68 6.34
CA LEU A 88 3.41 -15.91 6.71
C LEU A 88 2.75 -16.61 7.90
N ALA A 89 2.35 -15.84 8.93
CA ALA A 89 1.62 -16.39 10.05
C ALA A 89 0.31 -17.04 9.60
N GLY A 90 -0.45 -16.38 8.72
CA GLY A 90 -1.67 -16.92 8.14
C GLY A 90 -1.42 -18.18 7.31
N LEU A 91 -0.39 -18.19 6.47
CA LEU A 91 -0.04 -19.37 5.65
C LEU A 91 0.25 -20.59 6.53
N MET A 92 1.04 -20.41 7.59
CA MET A 92 1.36 -21.50 8.54
C MET A 92 0.12 -21.96 9.27
N ASP A 93 -0.70 -21.04 9.77
CA ASP A 93 -1.94 -21.39 10.48
C ASP A 93 -2.91 -22.15 9.57
N GLY A 94 -3.14 -21.67 8.36
CA GLY A 94 -4.00 -22.33 7.38
C GLY A 94 -3.52 -23.72 7.01
N SER A 95 -2.21 -23.92 6.86
CA SER A 95 -1.63 -25.22 6.56
C SER A 95 -1.86 -26.23 7.69
N VAL A 96 -1.79 -25.81 8.94
CA VAL A 96 -1.92 -26.70 10.10
C VAL A 96 -3.38 -26.90 10.51
N SER A 97 -4.17 -25.83 10.59
CA SER A 97 -5.54 -25.87 11.12
C SER A 97 -6.51 -26.66 10.24
N THR A 98 -6.22 -26.78 8.94
CA THR A 98 -7.08 -27.54 8.00
C THR A 98 -6.76 -29.03 7.94
N LEU A 99 -5.61 -29.48 8.43
CA LEU A 99 -5.23 -30.91 8.39
C LEU A 99 -6.20 -31.82 9.16
N ALA A 100 -6.58 -31.42 10.37
CA ALA A 100 -7.47 -32.26 11.21
C ALA A 100 -8.83 -32.51 10.55
N PRO A 101 -9.59 -31.51 10.09
CA PRO A 101 -10.85 -31.76 9.39
C PRO A 101 -10.66 -32.50 8.06
N LEU A 102 -9.55 -32.29 7.32
CA LEU A 102 -9.26 -33.05 6.10
C LEU A 102 -9.07 -34.55 6.38
N PHE A 103 -8.22 -34.90 7.35
CA PHE A 103 -8.02 -36.28 7.73
C PHE A 103 -9.30 -36.93 8.25
N ALA A 104 -10.06 -36.21 9.10
CA ALA A 104 -11.33 -36.71 9.58
C ALA A 104 -12.33 -37.03 8.45
N ALA A 105 -12.42 -36.11 7.46
CA ALA A 105 -13.28 -36.31 6.29
C ALA A 105 -12.78 -37.46 5.41
N ALA A 106 -11.48 -37.55 5.15
CA ALA A 106 -10.88 -38.60 4.33
C ALA A 106 -11.15 -40.00 4.93
N PHE A 107 -10.90 -40.15 6.23
CA PHE A 107 -11.13 -41.43 6.92
C PHE A 107 -12.61 -41.79 7.09
N ALA A 108 -13.49 -40.81 7.29
CA ALA A 108 -14.91 -41.04 7.50
C ALA A 108 -15.67 -41.32 6.19
N THR A 109 -15.28 -40.64 5.10
CA THR A 109 -16.08 -40.71 3.86
C THR A 109 -15.45 -41.60 2.79
N HIS A 110 -14.13 -41.83 2.80
CA HIS A 110 -13.38 -42.49 1.75
C HIS A 110 -13.66 -41.89 0.34
N ASN A 111 -14.02 -40.60 0.28
CA ASN A 111 -14.47 -39.91 -0.92
C ASN A 111 -13.68 -38.60 -1.11
N ASN A 112 -12.86 -38.56 -2.15
CA ASN A 112 -11.98 -37.41 -2.40
C ASN A 112 -12.74 -36.10 -2.61
N TRP A 113 -13.93 -36.14 -3.24
CA TRP A 113 -14.75 -34.97 -3.46
C TRP A 113 -15.30 -34.38 -2.16
N GLN A 114 -15.80 -35.25 -1.28
CA GLN A 114 -16.28 -34.80 0.04
C GLN A 114 -15.15 -34.29 0.91
N THR A 115 -14.01 -34.94 0.89
CA THR A 115 -12.78 -34.46 1.57
C THR A 115 -12.35 -33.09 1.06
N PHE A 116 -12.35 -32.91 -0.26
CA PHE A 116 -12.04 -31.59 -0.87
C PHE A 116 -13.03 -30.51 -0.41
N LEU A 117 -14.33 -30.78 -0.40
CA LEU A 117 -15.34 -29.81 0.06
C LEU A 117 -15.15 -29.41 1.53
N VAL A 118 -14.82 -30.38 2.38
CA VAL A 118 -14.55 -30.12 3.81
C VAL A 118 -13.27 -29.28 3.95
N GLY A 119 -12.22 -29.59 3.20
CA GLY A 119 -10.98 -28.82 3.17
C GLY A 119 -11.20 -27.38 2.68
N LEU A 120 -11.99 -27.22 1.63
CA LEU A 120 -12.35 -25.90 1.11
C LEU A 120 -13.12 -25.07 2.15
N ALA A 121 -14.13 -25.66 2.78
CA ALA A 121 -14.91 -24.98 3.81
C ALA A 121 -14.05 -24.62 5.04
N ALA A 122 -13.20 -25.52 5.49
CA ALA A 122 -12.27 -25.28 6.59
C ALA A 122 -11.27 -24.17 6.27
N SER A 123 -10.71 -24.16 5.05
CA SER A 123 -9.76 -23.15 4.60
C SER A 123 -10.38 -21.74 4.53
N ILE A 124 -11.60 -21.63 4.00
CA ILE A 124 -12.34 -20.36 3.95
C ILE A 124 -12.67 -19.89 5.37
N GLY A 125 -13.19 -20.77 6.21
CA GLY A 125 -13.53 -20.46 7.60
C GLY A 125 -12.31 -20.00 8.42
N ALA A 126 -11.19 -20.71 8.30
CA ALA A 126 -9.94 -20.34 8.94
C ALA A 126 -9.43 -18.98 8.43
N GLY A 127 -9.49 -18.73 7.12
CA GLY A 127 -9.09 -17.46 6.52
C GLY A 127 -9.90 -16.26 7.02
N ILE A 128 -11.22 -16.40 7.11
CA ILE A 128 -12.11 -15.38 7.67
C ILE A 128 -11.77 -15.13 9.14
N SER A 129 -11.67 -16.19 9.94
CA SER A 129 -11.36 -16.11 11.38
C SER A 129 -10.02 -15.41 11.63
N MET A 130 -8.96 -15.86 10.96
CA MET A 130 -7.61 -15.31 11.12
C MET A 130 -7.52 -13.86 10.63
N GLY A 131 -8.23 -13.54 9.53
CA GLY A 131 -8.30 -12.17 9.02
C GLY A 131 -8.92 -11.20 10.03
N PHE A 132 -10.01 -11.56 10.65
CA PHE A 132 -10.64 -10.76 11.70
C PHE A 132 -9.79 -10.71 12.98
N ALA A 133 -9.22 -11.83 13.40
CA ALA A 133 -8.36 -11.88 14.57
C ALA A 133 -7.17 -10.93 14.43
N GLU A 134 -6.48 -10.94 13.29
CA GLU A 134 -5.37 -10.04 13.02
C GLU A 134 -5.84 -8.57 12.92
N ALA A 135 -6.96 -8.29 12.24
CA ALA A 135 -7.49 -6.93 12.10
C ALA A 135 -7.92 -6.32 13.44
N LEU A 136 -8.41 -7.13 14.37
CA LEU A 136 -8.88 -6.68 15.68
C LEU A 136 -7.82 -6.74 16.79
N SER A 137 -6.66 -7.33 16.51
CA SER A 137 -5.60 -7.52 17.52
C SER A 137 -4.98 -6.21 17.99
N ASP A 138 -4.85 -5.24 17.09
CA ASP A 138 -4.12 -3.99 17.32
C ASP A 138 -4.47 -2.97 16.22
N ASP A 139 -4.78 -1.73 16.59
CA ASP A 139 -5.07 -0.64 15.67
C ASP A 139 -3.83 -0.10 14.93
N GLY A 140 -2.63 -0.56 15.33
CA GLY A 140 -1.35 -0.16 14.74
C GLY A 140 -0.82 1.19 15.20
N SER A 141 -1.55 1.93 16.01
CA SER A 141 -1.18 3.28 16.43
C SER A 141 0.03 3.30 17.35
N LEU A 142 0.12 2.33 18.27
CA LEU A 142 1.22 2.21 19.22
C LEU A 142 2.35 1.32 18.71
N THR A 143 2.03 0.28 17.96
CA THR A 143 3.00 -0.72 17.50
C THR A 143 3.69 -0.34 16.19
N GLY A 144 3.17 0.63 15.47
CA GLY A 144 3.68 1.02 14.15
C GLY A 144 3.54 -0.07 13.08
N ARG A 145 2.63 -1.06 13.28
CA ARG A 145 2.39 -2.17 12.35
C ARG A 145 1.52 -1.81 11.14
N GLY A 146 1.10 -0.54 11.06
CA GLY A 146 0.30 -0.02 9.95
C GLY A 146 -1.18 -0.37 10.02
N SER A 147 -1.88 -0.41 8.87
CA SER A 147 -3.33 -0.60 8.81
C SER A 147 -3.75 -1.99 9.27
N PRO A 148 -4.64 -2.12 10.29
CA PRO A 148 -5.13 -3.40 10.78
C PRO A 148 -5.91 -4.19 9.72
N TRP A 149 -6.66 -3.50 8.84
CA TRP A 149 -7.41 -4.15 7.77
C TRP A 149 -6.52 -4.75 6.68
N LEU A 150 -5.40 -4.11 6.38
CA LEU A 150 -4.42 -4.65 5.42
C LEU A 150 -3.72 -5.90 5.99
N ARG A 151 -3.35 -5.87 7.26
CA ARG A 151 -2.78 -7.04 7.95
C ARG A 151 -3.76 -8.19 8.01
N GLY A 152 -5.01 -7.88 8.38
CA GLY A 152 -6.09 -8.87 8.42
C GLY A 152 -6.35 -9.50 7.06
N ALA A 153 -6.41 -8.70 5.99
CA ALA A 153 -6.57 -9.21 4.64
C ALA A 153 -5.38 -10.09 4.21
N ALA A 154 -4.15 -9.66 4.47
CA ALA A 154 -2.95 -10.45 4.16
C ALA A 154 -2.96 -11.79 4.92
N SER A 155 -3.23 -11.77 6.22
CA SER A 155 -3.32 -12.97 7.04
C SER A 155 -4.44 -13.90 6.60
N GLY A 156 -5.65 -13.39 6.43
CA GLY A 156 -6.82 -14.19 6.06
C GLY A 156 -6.72 -14.85 4.70
N ILE A 157 -6.23 -14.12 3.67
CA ILE A 157 -6.02 -14.66 2.33
C ILE A 157 -4.95 -15.76 2.37
N MET A 158 -3.85 -15.51 3.05
CA MET A 158 -2.76 -16.50 3.13
C MET A 158 -3.15 -17.73 3.96
N THR A 159 -3.98 -17.57 4.99
CA THR A 159 -4.56 -18.70 5.74
C THR A 159 -5.44 -19.57 4.84
N ALA A 160 -6.33 -18.96 4.06
CA ALA A 160 -7.16 -19.70 3.11
C ALA A 160 -6.33 -20.44 2.06
N LEU A 161 -5.30 -19.79 1.50
CA LEU A 161 -4.38 -20.42 0.53
C LEU A 161 -3.55 -21.55 1.14
N GLY A 162 -3.06 -21.37 2.37
CA GLY A 162 -2.32 -22.41 3.10
C GLY A 162 -3.14 -23.66 3.31
N GLY A 163 -4.42 -23.50 3.69
CA GLY A 163 -5.35 -24.60 3.86
C GLY A 163 -5.70 -25.33 2.56
N LEU A 164 -5.87 -24.57 1.46
CA LEU A 164 -6.16 -25.14 0.14
C LEU A 164 -5.00 -25.97 -0.43
N GLY A 165 -3.76 -25.65 -0.07
CA GLY A 165 -2.58 -26.41 -0.51
C GLY A 165 -2.59 -27.89 -0.13
N HIS A 166 -3.41 -28.29 0.83
CA HIS A 166 -3.53 -29.67 1.29
C HIS A 166 -4.83 -30.37 0.84
N ALA A 167 -5.71 -29.65 0.13
CA ALA A 167 -7.05 -30.13 -0.22
C ALA A 167 -7.13 -30.94 -1.53
N HIS A 168 -5.99 -31.14 -2.26
CA HIS A 168 -5.94 -31.97 -3.50
C HIS A 168 -5.04 -33.18 -3.42
#